data_b520ac6efeabceb11f42c415695222b5
#
_entry.id   b520ac6efeabceb11f42c415695222b5
#
_cell.length_a   1.000
_cell.length_b   1.000
_cell.length_c   1.000
_cell.angle_alpha   90.00
_cell.angle_beta   90.00
_cell.angle_gamma   90.00
#
_symmetry.space_group_name_H-M   'P 1'
#
loop_
_entity.id
_entity.type
_entity.pdbx_description
1 polymer ?
#
loop_
_entity_poly.entity_id
_entity_poly.type
_entity_poly.pdbx_seq_one_letter_code
_entity_poly.pdbx_strand_id
1 'polypeptide(L)'
;MNKDIHLSNSLGNKKEKFEPLDKKNIGMYVCGPTVYDDPHIGNARPIVVFDILFKVLKCKYGKKSVTYVRNITDIDDKIINSSKEKNISISELTEKITKTFHDDCDYLNCEQPDYEPKATENIKLMIEMIKELISKDYAYQSENHIYFKVKNFKDYGKLSNKKLEDLIAGSRVDISENKSNPEDFVLWKPSSEDEPSWSSPWGKGRPGWHLECSVMSKKYLGDNFDIHGGGRDLIFPHHENEIAQSVCANNKNFANYWVHNGFITVSKEK
;
A
#
# COMPACT_ATOMS: atom_id res chain seq x y z
N MET A 1 3.31 20.63 -24.18
CA MET A 1 2.34 19.64 -24.74
C MET A 1 0.93 20.12 -24.46
N ASN A 2 0.14 20.36 -25.50
CA ASN A 2 -1.24 20.88 -25.36
C ASN A 2 -2.33 19.77 -25.30
N LYS A 3 -1.94 18.49 -25.19
CA LYS A 3 -2.89 17.37 -25.13
C LYS A 3 -3.23 17.04 -23.68
N ASP A 4 -4.50 16.73 -23.45
CA ASP A 4 -4.96 16.26 -22.14
C ASP A 4 -4.41 14.88 -21.82
N ILE A 5 -4.05 14.67 -20.55
CA ILE A 5 -3.68 13.36 -20.02
C ILE A 5 -4.98 12.63 -19.67
N HIS A 6 -5.08 11.36 -20.07
CA HIS A 6 -6.18 10.49 -19.69
C HIS A 6 -5.60 9.28 -18.97
N LEU A 7 -6.14 8.96 -17.80
CA LEU A 7 -5.76 7.81 -16.99
C LEU A 7 -6.87 6.75 -17.02
N SER A 8 -6.48 5.48 -17.03
CA SER A 8 -7.40 4.39 -16.74
C SER A 8 -7.54 4.29 -15.23
N ASN A 9 -8.67 4.77 -14.72
CA ASN A 9 -8.97 4.75 -13.29
C ASN A 9 -9.69 3.45 -12.95
N SER A 10 -9.08 2.62 -12.08
CA SER A 10 -9.70 1.38 -11.63
C SER A 10 -10.93 1.62 -10.77
N LEU A 11 -10.98 2.75 -10.06
CA LEU A 11 -12.19 3.17 -9.38
C LEU A 11 -13.24 3.59 -10.41
N GLY A 12 -14.27 2.75 -10.57
CA GLY A 12 -15.29 2.91 -11.61
C GLY A 12 -14.89 2.35 -12.99
N ASN A 13 -13.69 1.76 -13.13
CA ASN A 13 -13.20 1.05 -14.33
C ASN A 13 -13.38 1.85 -15.63
N LYS A 14 -12.94 3.12 -15.64
CA LYS A 14 -13.11 4.04 -16.77
C LYS A 14 -11.79 4.75 -17.13
N LYS A 15 -11.67 5.09 -18.40
CA LYS A 15 -10.61 6.00 -18.87
C LYS A 15 -11.16 7.42 -18.83
N GLU A 16 -10.53 8.28 -18.05
CA GLU A 16 -11.00 9.64 -17.83
C GLU A 16 -9.88 10.66 -17.90
N LYS A 17 -10.24 11.91 -18.17
CA LYS A 17 -9.30 13.02 -18.17
C LYS A 17 -8.74 13.22 -16.77
N PHE A 18 -7.40 13.35 -16.67
CA PHE A 18 -6.74 13.66 -15.42
C PHE A 18 -6.89 15.15 -15.11
N GLU A 19 -7.55 15.44 -14.01
CA GLU A 19 -7.72 16.77 -13.45
C GLU A 19 -7.17 16.77 -12.02
N PRO A 20 -5.95 17.31 -11.78
CA PRO A 20 -5.36 17.29 -10.45
C PRO A 20 -6.09 18.22 -9.49
N LEU A 21 -6.07 17.86 -8.20
CA LEU A 21 -6.59 18.69 -7.11
C LEU A 21 -5.94 20.07 -7.09
N ASP A 22 -4.62 20.10 -7.23
CA ASP A 22 -3.84 21.32 -7.43
C ASP A 22 -2.77 21.08 -8.49
N LYS A 23 -2.81 21.86 -9.59
CA LYS A 23 -1.84 21.76 -10.68
C LYS A 23 -0.39 22.09 -10.26
N LYS A 24 -0.21 22.71 -9.11
CA LYS A 24 1.11 23.05 -8.54
C LYS A 24 1.60 22.04 -7.51
N ASN A 25 0.73 21.13 -7.07
CA ASN A 25 1.05 20.14 -6.03
C ASN A 25 0.29 18.83 -6.28
N ILE A 26 0.68 18.10 -7.31
CA ILE A 26 0.11 16.81 -7.68
C ILE A 26 0.74 15.72 -6.83
N GLY A 27 -0.07 15.00 -6.05
CA GLY A 27 0.36 13.90 -5.20
C GLY A 27 0.25 12.55 -5.92
N MET A 28 1.35 11.81 -5.99
CA MET A 28 1.40 10.44 -6.52
C MET A 28 2.02 9.51 -5.49
N TYR A 29 1.26 8.54 -5.00
CA TYR A 29 1.73 7.46 -4.15
C TYR A 29 1.73 6.14 -4.93
N VAL A 30 2.79 5.37 -4.81
CA VAL A 30 2.90 4.04 -5.43
C VAL A 30 3.36 3.04 -4.37
N CYS A 31 2.61 1.94 -4.21
CA CYS A 31 3.05 0.86 -3.33
C CYS A 31 4.38 0.29 -3.81
N GLY A 32 5.36 0.34 -2.92
CA GLY A 32 6.71 -0.15 -3.16
C GLY A 32 6.89 -1.64 -2.84
N PRO A 33 8.11 -2.15 -2.91
CA PRO A 33 8.40 -3.56 -2.71
C PRO A 33 8.37 -3.96 -1.23
N THR A 34 8.04 -5.24 -0.98
CA THR A 34 8.38 -5.93 0.25
C THR A 34 9.76 -6.54 0.07
N VAL A 35 10.74 -6.10 0.86
CA VAL A 35 12.16 -6.39 0.64
C VAL A 35 12.61 -7.69 1.33
N TYR A 36 12.05 -8.83 0.91
CA TYR A 36 12.34 -10.15 1.47
C TYR A 36 13.23 -11.04 0.57
N ASP A 37 13.27 -10.75 -0.75
CA ASP A 37 14.02 -11.51 -1.73
C ASP A 37 14.43 -10.61 -2.91
N ASP A 38 15.36 -11.07 -3.74
CA ASP A 38 15.85 -10.30 -4.88
C ASP A 38 14.70 -9.93 -5.82
N PRO A 39 14.69 -8.69 -6.38
CA PRO A 39 13.68 -8.26 -7.32
C PRO A 39 13.66 -9.13 -8.58
N HIS A 40 12.50 -9.33 -9.14
CA HIS A 40 12.33 -10.03 -10.42
C HIS A 40 11.66 -9.11 -11.44
N ILE A 41 11.64 -9.52 -12.71
CA ILE A 41 11.10 -8.72 -13.82
C ILE A 41 9.66 -8.24 -13.60
N GLY A 42 8.86 -8.96 -12.83
CA GLY A 42 7.51 -8.54 -12.43
C GLY A 42 7.50 -7.28 -11.57
N ASN A 43 8.53 -7.08 -10.73
CA ASN A 43 8.69 -5.88 -9.91
C ASN A 43 9.15 -4.68 -10.74
N ALA A 44 9.91 -4.89 -11.82
CA ALA A 44 10.37 -3.83 -12.70
C ALA A 44 9.21 -3.13 -13.44
N ARG A 45 8.14 -3.85 -13.78
CA ARG A 45 7.04 -3.29 -14.54
C ARG A 45 6.35 -2.11 -13.88
N PRO A 46 5.87 -2.18 -12.61
CA PRO A 46 5.31 -1.00 -11.94
C PRO A 46 6.33 0.14 -11.85
N ILE A 47 7.61 -0.15 -11.58
CA ILE A 47 8.64 0.89 -11.49
C ILE A 47 8.71 1.70 -12.78
N VAL A 48 8.86 1.04 -13.93
CA VAL A 48 8.95 1.71 -15.25
C VAL A 48 7.65 2.44 -15.61
N VAL A 49 6.48 1.82 -15.35
CA VAL A 49 5.18 2.43 -15.69
C VAL A 49 4.94 3.71 -14.89
N PHE A 50 5.21 3.70 -13.59
CA PHE A 50 5.00 4.88 -12.75
C PHE A 50 6.10 5.92 -12.92
N ASP A 51 7.32 5.55 -13.27
CA ASP A 51 8.36 6.48 -13.68
C ASP A 51 7.96 7.26 -14.95
N ILE A 52 7.42 6.57 -15.96
CA ILE A 52 6.91 7.22 -17.17
C ILE A 52 5.76 8.19 -16.82
N LEU A 53 4.82 7.76 -15.98
CA LEU A 53 3.72 8.63 -15.53
C LEU A 53 4.25 9.86 -14.81
N PHE A 54 5.19 9.69 -13.87
CA PHE A 54 5.84 10.78 -13.14
C PHE A 54 6.51 11.77 -14.08
N LYS A 55 7.32 11.28 -15.04
CA LYS A 55 7.99 12.12 -16.05
C LYS A 55 7.00 12.87 -16.94
N VAL A 56 5.89 12.23 -17.35
CA VAL A 56 4.83 12.85 -18.16
C VAL A 56 4.12 13.96 -17.36
N LEU A 57 3.80 13.73 -16.09
CA LEU A 57 3.21 14.74 -15.20
C LEU A 57 4.16 15.93 -15.01
N LYS A 58 5.44 15.68 -14.72
CA LYS A 58 6.47 16.73 -14.61
C LYS A 58 6.63 17.53 -15.91
N CYS A 59 6.56 16.87 -17.05
CA CYS A 59 6.64 17.52 -18.35
C CYS A 59 5.44 18.45 -18.63
N LYS A 60 4.23 18.05 -18.18
CA LYS A 60 3.01 18.81 -18.42
C LYS A 60 2.79 19.93 -17.42
N TYR A 61 3.00 19.67 -16.13
CA TYR A 61 2.66 20.59 -15.05
C TYR A 61 3.85 21.33 -14.44
N GLY A 62 5.07 20.90 -14.75
CA GLY A 62 6.32 21.45 -14.24
C GLY A 62 7.07 20.50 -13.33
N LYS A 63 8.40 20.61 -13.33
CA LYS A 63 9.28 19.69 -12.58
C LYS A 63 9.02 19.65 -11.07
N LYS A 64 8.57 20.80 -10.50
CA LYS A 64 8.33 20.95 -9.05
C LYS A 64 6.86 20.81 -8.66
N SER A 65 5.99 20.46 -9.61
CA SER A 65 4.54 20.38 -9.38
C SER A 65 4.06 18.97 -9.06
N VAL A 66 4.94 17.99 -8.96
CA VAL A 66 4.58 16.60 -8.67
C VAL A 66 5.42 16.11 -7.50
N THR A 67 4.76 15.56 -6.51
CA THR A 67 5.40 14.85 -5.38
C THR A 67 5.15 13.37 -5.54
N TYR A 68 6.22 12.60 -5.75
CA TYR A 68 6.18 11.14 -5.88
C TYR A 68 6.66 10.47 -4.59
N VAL A 69 5.80 9.64 -4.02
CA VAL A 69 6.08 8.85 -2.82
C VAL A 69 5.99 7.37 -3.18
N ARG A 70 7.00 6.59 -2.79
CA ARG A 70 7.02 5.13 -2.89
C ARG A 70 7.58 4.58 -1.59
N ASN A 71 6.87 3.66 -0.95
CA ASN A 71 7.36 3.09 0.31
C ASN A 71 8.32 1.91 0.11
N ILE A 72 9.01 1.57 1.18
CA ILE A 72 9.68 0.27 1.36
C ILE A 72 8.98 -0.46 2.52
N THR A 73 8.41 -1.63 2.23
CA THR A 73 7.91 -2.53 3.27
C THR A 73 9.08 -3.34 3.81
N ASP A 74 9.60 -2.93 4.96
CA ASP A 74 10.76 -3.50 5.65
C ASP A 74 10.38 -4.33 6.89
N ILE A 75 9.08 -4.61 7.05
CA ILE A 75 8.53 -5.53 8.06
C ILE A 75 7.32 -6.27 7.49
N ASP A 76 7.40 -7.58 7.42
CA ASP A 76 6.35 -8.49 6.93
C ASP A 76 6.69 -9.92 7.34
N ASP A 77 5.70 -10.82 7.36
CA ASP A 77 5.93 -12.23 7.66
C ASP A 77 6.92 -12.90 6.69
N LYS A 78 6.90 -12.50 5.40
CA LYS A 78 7.86 -12.99 4.40
C LYS A 78 9.29 -12.57 4.72
N ILE A 79 9.48 -11.35 5.23
CA ILE A 79 10.80 -10.85 5.65
C ILE A 79 11.30 -11.65 6.86
N ILE A 80 10.43 -11.87 7.85
CA ILE A 80 10.75 -12.64 9.05
C ILE A 80 11.16 -14.09 8.66
N ASN A 81 10.38 -14.73 7.81
CA ASN A 81 10.65 -16.09 7.35
C ASN A 81 11.93 -16.17 6.52
N SER A 82 12.13 -15.27 5.56
CA SER A 82 13.35 -15.22 4.72
C SER A 82 14.62 -14.96 5.55
N SER A 83 14.54 -14.09 6.56
CA SER A 83 15.62 -13.83 7.50
C SER A 83 16.01 -15.10 8.27
N LYS A 84 15.03 -15.84 8.78
CA LYS A 84 15.24 -17.12 9.47
C LYS A 84 15.84 -18.19 8.54
N GLU A 85 15.31 -18.34 7.33
CA GLU A 85 15.79 -19.31 6.33
C GLU A 85 17.23 -19.02 5.88
N LYS A 86 17.56 -17.74 5.68
CA LYS A 86 18.90 -17.30 5.25
C LYS A 86 19.87 -17.17 6.43
N ASN A 87 19.40 -17.32 7.66
CA ASN A 87 20.17 -17.16 8.90
C ASN A 87 20.94 -15.83 8.98
N ILE A 88 20.27 -14.74 8.61
CA ILE A 88 20.78 -13.37 8.71
C ILE A 88 19.76 -12.48 9.44
N SER A 89 20.18 -11.34 9.95
CA SER A 89 19.26 -10.41 10.62
C SER A 89 18.28 -9.78 9.62
N ILE A 90 17.09 -9.38 10.11
CA ILE A 90 16.10 -8.66 9.31
C ILE A 90 16.69 -7.37 8.73
N SER A 91 17.47 -6.62 9.54
CA SER A 91 18.13 -5.39 9.08
C SER A 91 19.07 -5.65 7.91
N GLU A 92 19.93 -6.66 8.04
CA GLU A 92 20.87 -7.04 6.98
C GLU A 92 20.15 -7.48 5.70
N LEU A 93 19.09 -8.30 5.84
CA LEU A 93 18.27 -8.72 4.71
C LEU A 93 17.63 -7.53 4.00
N THR A 94 16.92 -6.69 4.75
CA THR A 94 16.15 -5.57 4.18
C THR A 94 17.05 -4.50 3.58
N GLU A 95 18.20 -4.21 4.19
CA GLU A 95 19.20 -3.27 3.65
C GLU A 95 19.80 -3.79 2.34
N LYS A 96 20.20 -5.08 2.30
CA LYS A 96 20.74 -5.72 1.11
C LYS A 96 19.72 -5.68 -0.04
N ILE A 97 18.49 -6.14 0.21
CA ILE A 97 17.46 -6.21 -0.85
C ILE A 97 17.02 -4.82 -1.30
N THR A 98 16.90 -3.85 -0.38
CA THR A 98 16.63 -2.46 -0.75
C THR A 98 17.72 -1.90 -1.66
N LYS A 99 18.99 -2.19 -1.36
CA LYS A 99 20.09 -1.76 -2.22
C LYS A 99 20.00 -2.39 -3.60
N THR A 100 19.78 -3.71 -3.69
CA THR A 100 19.60 -4.40 -4.99
C THR A 100 18.42 -3.79 -5.77
N PHE A 101 17.30 -3.50 -5.10
CA PHE A 101 16.16 -2.85 -5.72
C PHE A 101 16.49 -1.46 -6.27
N HIS A 102 17.28 -0.65 -5.55
CA HIS A 102 17.73 0.66 -6.04
C HIS A 102 18.69 0.51 -7.24
N ASP A 103 19.64 -0.41 -7.16
CA ASP A 103 20.58 -0.69 -8.26
C ASP A 103 19.80 -1.09 -9.55
N ASP A 104 18.73 -1.90 -9.41
CA ASP A 104 17.84 -2.27 -10.53
C ASP A 104 17.06 -1.07 -11.07
N CYS A 105 16.53 -0.20 -10.19
CA CYS A 105 15.85 1.03 -10.60
C CYS A 105 16.78 1.95 -11.42
N ASP A 106 18.03 2.09 -10.97
CA ASP A 106 19.04 2.89 -11.64
C ASP A 106 19.43 2.26 -12.99
N TYR A 107 19.59 0.93 -13.07
CA TYR A 107 19.83 0.21 -14.31
C TYR A 107 18.70 0.40 -15.33
N LEU A 108 17.45 0.46 -14.85
CA LEU A 108 16.28 0.75 -15.70
C LEU A 108 16.11 2.23 -16.05
N ASN A 109 17.02 3.11 -15.58
CA ASN A 109 16.99 4.56 -15.77
C ASN A 109 15.68 5.20 -15.26
N CYS A 110 15.16 4.68 -14.16
CA CYS A 110 14.00 5.22 -13.48
C CYS A 110 14.42 6.29 -12.46
N GLU A 111 13.67 7.40 -12.40
CA GLU A 111 13.91 8.44 -11.39
C GLU A 111 13.54 7.93 -10.00
N GLN A 112 14.33 8.30 -8.99
CA GLN A 112 14.00 8.03 -7.60
C GLN A 112 12.75 8.84 -7.18
N PRO A 113 11.92 8.32 -6.26
CA PRO A 113 10.82 9.08 -5.69
C PRO A 113 11.34 10.26 -4.87
N ASP A 114 10.52 11.30 -4.68
CA ASP A 114 10.86 12.42 -3.80
C ASP A 114 10.94 11.98 -2.33
N TYR A 115 10.12 10.99 -1.94
CA TYR A 115 10.12 10.37 -0.61
C TYR A 115 10.00 8.86 -0.74
N GLU A 116 10.84 8.13 0.02
CA GLU A 116 10.80 6.67 0.09
C GLU A 116 10.80 6.18 1.55
N PRO A 117 9.65 6.37 2.25
CA PRO A 117 9.54 6.01 3.67
C PRO A 117 9.57 4.49 3.88
N LYS A 118 10.18 4.07 4.99
CA LYS A 118 10.13 2.69 5.48
C LYS A 118 8.96 2.49 6.44
N ALA A 119 8.35 1.31 6.41
CA ALA A 119 7.23 0.97 7.29
C ALA A 119 7.61 1.08 8.77
N THR A 120 8.81 0.55 9.15
CA THR A 120 9.29 0.56 10.54
C THR A 120 9.51 1.95 11.11
N GLU A 121 9.75 2.97 10.28
CA GLU A 121 9.90 4.36 10.72
C GLU A 121 8.56 5.06 11.01
N ASN A 122 7.44 4.42 10.70
CA ASN A 122 6.10 5.02 10.78
C ASN A 122 5.14 4.29 11.74
N ILE A 123 5.64 3.37 12.55
CA ILE A 123 4.83 2.57 13.50
C ILE A 123 3.98 3.43 14.44
N LYS A 124 4.53 4.53 14.95
CA LYS A 124 3.78 5.43 15.83
C LYS A 124 2.54 6.01 15.15
N LEU A 125 2.66 6.41 13.89
CA LEU A 125 1.54 6.94 13.11
C LEU A 125 0.51 5.85 12.78
N MET A 126 0.95 4.62 12.59
CA MET A 126 0.07 3.46 12.41
C MET A 126 -0.76 3.20 13.67
N ILE A 127 -0.13 3.24 14.85
CA ILE A 127 -0.84 3.11 16.13
C ILE A 127 -1.88 4.24 16.31
N GLU A 128 -1.55 5.48 15.95
CA GLU A 128 -2.49 6.60 16.02
C GLU A 128 -3.70 6.39 15.08
N MET A 129 -3.48 5.93 13.84
CA MET A 129 -4.58 5.62 12.91
C MET A 129 -5.47 4.49 13.44
N ILE A 130 -4.90 3.45 14.05
CA ILE A 130 -5.69 2.37 14.68
C ILE A 130 -6.57 2.92 15.81
N LYS A 131 -6.02 3.78 16.68
CA LYS A 131 -6.80 4.43 17.75
C LYS A 131 -7.97 5.22 17.19
N GLU A 132 -7.75 5.96 16.12
CA GLU A 132 -8.80 6.72 15.42
C GLU A 132 -9.90 5.79 14.90
N LEU A 133 -9.53 4.68 14.25
CA LEU A 133 -10.47 3.68 13.74
C LEU A 133 -11.28 3.03 14.87
N ILE A 134 -10.65 2.72 16.01
CA ILE A 134 -11.34 2.18 17.18
C ILE A 134 -12.33 3.22 17.74
N SER A 135 -11.90 4.47 17.88
CA SER A 135 -12.74 5.54 18.43
C SER A 135 -14.01 5.79 17.61
N LYS A 136 -13.95 5.50 16.29
CA LYS A 136 -15.05 5.64 15.33
C LYS A 136 -15.83 4.34 15.09
N ASP A 137 -15.58 3.30 15.85
CA ASP A 137 -16.20 1.97 15.73
C ASP A 137 -15.94 1.26 14.38
N TYR A 138 -14.84 1.59 13.69
CA TYR A 138 -14.40 0.86 12.51
C TYR A 138 -13.37 -0.23 12.81
N ALA A 139 -12.90 -0.34 14.06
CA ALA A 139 -11.99 -1.39 14.48
C ALA A 139 -12.36 -1.90 15.87
N TYR A 140 -11.95 -3.13 16.18
CA TYR A 140 -12.19 -3.76 17.47
C TYR A 140 -10.98 -4.59 17.92
N GLN A 141 -10.85 -4.77 19.22
CA GLN A 141 -9.89 -5.67 19.81
C GLN A 141 -10.52 -7.05 20.01
N SER A 142 -9.80 -8.08 19.63
CA SER A 142 -10.09 -9.47 20.00
C SER A 142 -8.79 -10.10 20.47
N GLU A 143 -8.76 -10.49 21.74
CA GLU A 143 -7.53 -10.89 22.44
C GLU A 143 -6.44 -9.80 22.29
N ASN A 144 -5.28 -10.16 21.73
CA ASN A 144 -4.15 -9.25 21.49
C ASN A 144 -4.10 -8.72 20.04
N HIS A 145 -5.14 -8.96 19.25
CA HIS A 145 -5.26 -8.47 17.88
C HIS A 145 -6.19 -7.28 17.79
N ILE A 146 -5.94 -6.42 16.80
CA ILE A 146 -6.90 -5.40 16.38
C ILE A 146 -7.31 -5.70 14.95
N TYR A 147 -8.61 -5.74 14.71
CA TYR A 147 -9.20 -6.01 13.41
C TYR A 147 -10.02 -4.80 12.92
N PHE A 148 -10.00 -4.57 11.62
CA PHE A 148 -10.91 -3.65 10.96
C PHE A 148 -12.26 -4.33 10.73
N LYS A 149 -13.37 -3.63 11.04
CA LYS A 149 -14.75 -4.08 10.84
C LYS A 149 -15.21 -3.76 9.42
N VAL A 150 -15.03 -4.69 8.49
CA VAL A 150 -15.36 -4.45 7.07
C VAL A 150 -16.83 -4.10 6.87
N LYS A 151 -17.74 -4.74 7.59
CA LYS A 151 -19.20 -4.47 7.50
C LYS A 151 -19.61 -3.05 7.83
N ASN A 152 -18.80 -2.32 8.61
CA ASN A 152 -19.09 -0.93 8.95
C ASN A 152 -18.72 0.05 7.82
N PHE A 153 -17.93 -0.38 6.83
CA PHE A 153 -17.59 0.42 5.66
C PHE A 153 -18.44 0.00 4.45
N LYS A 154 -19.54 0.73 4.19
CA LYS A 154 -20.53 0.39 3.16
C LYS A 154 -20.00 0.37 1.73
N ASP A 155 -18.90 1.07 1.49
CA ASP A 155 -18.29 1.24 0.17
C ASP A 155 -17.21 0.18 -0.14
N TYR A 156 -17.03 -0.82 0.75
CA TYR A 156 -16.07 -1.88 0.54
C TYR A 156 -16.40 -2.71 -0.71
N GLY A 157 -15.38 -2.94 -1.55
CA GLY A 157 -15.53 -3.64 -2.83
C GLY A 157 -15.71 -2.70 -4.04
N LYS A 158 -15.81 -1.38 -3.85
CA LYS A 158 -15.98 -0.42 -4.97
C LYS A 158 -14.77 -0.36 -5.90
N LEU A 159 -13.55 -0.47 -5.39
CA LEU A 159 -12.35 -0.46 -6.22
C LEU A 159 -12.23 -1.74 -7.04
N SER A 160 -12.42 -2.87 -6.40
CA SER A 160 -12.36 -4.20 -7.03
C SER A 160 -13.56 -4.49 -7.92
N ASN A 161 -14.63 -3.67 -7.81
CA ASN A 161 -15.91 -3.84 -8.52
C ASN A 161 -16.53 -5.24 -8.26
N LYS A 162 -16.44 -5.72 -7.02
CA LYS A 162 -16.93 -7.03 -6.59
C LYS A 162 -17.80 -6.88 -5.35
N LYS A 163 -18.76 -7.79 -5.22
CA LYS A 163 -19.53 -7.91 -3.98
C LYS A 163 -18.68 -8.53 -2.89
N LEU A 164 -19.00 -8.20 -1.64
CA LEU A 164 -18.25 -8.70 -0.48
C LEU A 164 -18.24 -10.24 -0.41
N GLU A 165 -19.36 -10.89 -0.74
CA GLU A 165 -19.50 -12.34 -0.76
C GLU A 165 -18.54 -12.99 -1.79
N ASP A 166 -18.39 -12.37 -2.98
CA ASP A 166 -17.50 -12.85 -4.03
C ASP A 166 -16.03 -12.67 -3.65
N LEU A 167 -15.74 -11.60 -2.89
CA LEU A 167 -14.40 -11.31 -2.40
C LEU A 167 -13.95 -12.31 -1.33
N ILE A 168 -14.85 -12.69 -0.42
CA ILE A 168 -14.60 -13.69 0.62
C ILE A 168 -14.34 -15.07 -0.02
N ALA A 169 -15.18 -15.46 -0.99
CA ALA A 169 -15.05 -16.77 -1.66
C ALA A 169 -13.77 -16.91 -2.49
N GLY A 170 -13.21 -15.81 -3.01
CA GLY A 170 -12.03 -15.80 -3.88
C GLY A 170 -10.72 -15.40 -3.21
N SER A 171 -10.74 -14.99 -1.96
CA SER A 171 -9.55 -14.55 -1.23
C SER A 171 -8.95 -15.67 -0.37
N ARG A 172 -7.62 -15.67 -0.22
CA ARG A 172 -6.96 -16.37 0.88
C ARG A 172 -7.28 -15.61 2.18
N VAL A 173 -8.49 -15.81 2.70
CA VAL A 173 -8.88 -15.23 3.99
C VAL A 173 -8.15 -16.04 5.06
N ASP A 174 -7.29 -15.38 5.85
CA ASP A 174 -6.76 -15.97 7.07
C ASP A 174 -7.95 -16.31 7.98
N ILE A 175 -8.26 -17.57 8.07
CA ILE A 175 -9.30 -18.09 8.98
C ILE A 175 -8.71 -18.03 10.38
N SER A 176 -8.94 -16.94 11.07
CA SER A 176 -8.60 -16.80 12.49
C SER A 176 -9.89 -16.90 13.28
N GLU A 177 -9.92 -17.79 14.28
CA GLU A 177 -11.05 -17.94 15.22
C GLU A 177 -11.35 -16.67 16.01
N ASN A 178 -10.39 -15.72 16.01
CA ASN A 178 -10.48 -14.45 16.75
C ASN A 178 -11.21 -13.34 15.98
N LYS A 179 -11.60 -13.55 14.71
CA LYS A 179 -12.33 -12.56 13.92
C LYS A 179 -13.83 -12.62 14.18
N SER A 180 -14.46 -11.47 14.31
CA SER A 180 -15.94 -11.38 14.39
C SER A 180 -16.62 -11.75 13.08
N ASN A 181 -15.97 -11.47 11.94
CA ASN A 181 -16.43 -11.84 10.61
C ASN A 181 -15.24 -12.26 9.74
N PRO A 182 -15.42 -13.21 8.81
CA PRO A 182 -14.32 -13.70 7.97
C PRO A 182 -13.62 -12.62 7.15
N GLU A 183 -14.36 -11.62 6.71
CA GLU A 183 -13.87 -10.50 5.90
C GLU A 183 -13.04 -9.47 6.65
N ASP A 184 -13.13 -9.44 7.99
CA ASP A 184 -12.37 -8.50 8.80
C ASP A 184 -10.87 -8.76 8.64
N PHE A 185 -10.07 -7.71 8.59
CA PHE A 185 -8.64 -7.83 8.38
C PHE A 185 -7.83 -7.20 9.51
N VAL A 186 -6.62 -7.73 9.72
CA VAL A 186 -5.77 -7.36 10.83
C VAL A 186 -5.17 -5.97 10.64
N LEU A 187 -5.23 -5.15 11.68
CA LEU A 187 -4.56 -3.84 11.81
C LEU A 187 -3.34 -3.93 12.72
N TRP A 188 -3.40 -4.77 13.76
CA TRP A 188 -2.32 -5.02 14.69
C TRP A 188 -2.35 -6.48 15.13
N LYS A 189 -1.19 -7.14 15.13
CA LYS A 189 -1.06 -8.52 15.59
C LYS A 189 0.08 -8.66 16.60
N PRO A 190 -0.06 -9.54 17.61
CA PRO A 190 1.01 -9.82 18.55
C PRO A 190 2.21 -10.41 17.82
N SER A 191 3.40 -10.17 18.36
CA SER A 191 4.65 -10.79 17.92
C SER A 191 5.11 -11.77 18.98
N SER A 192 5.72 -12.88 18.56
CA SER A 192 6.46 -13.78 19.44
C SER A 192 7.75 -13.14 19.94
N GLU A 193 8.41 -13.75 20.91
CA GLU A 193 9.61 -13.18 21.56
C GLU A 193 10.78 -13.00 20.58
N ASP A 194 10.87 -13.85 19.57
CA ASP A 194 11.90 -13.86 18.54
C ASP A 194 11.53 -13.04 17.28
N GLU A 195 10.38 -12.37 17.29
CA GLU A 195 9.93 -11.54 16.18
C GLU A 195 10.02 -10.03 16.50
N PRO A 196 10.22 -9.18 15.47
CA PRO A 196 10.15 -7.75 15.65
C PRO A 196 8.84 -7.32 16.30
N SER A 197 8.93 -6.46 17.31
CA SER A 197 7.76 -5.98 18.02
C SER A 197 7.92 -4.55 18.50
N TRP A 198 6.81 -3.83 18.54
CA TRP A 198 6.70 -2.48 19.05
C TRP A 198 5.65 -2.43 20.15
N SER A 199 5.88 -1.57 21.14
CA SER A 199 4.90 -1.33 22.20
C SER A 199 3.69 -0.58 21.66
N SER A 200 2.50 -1.07 22.00
CA SER A 200 1.23 -0.42 21.67
C SER A 200 0.28 -0.48 22.87
N PRO A 201 -0.86 0.24 22.86
CA PRO A 201 -1.88 0.11 23.90
C PRO A 201 -2.49 -1.30 24.02
N TRP A 202 -2.33 -2.12 22.98
CA TRP A 202 -2.89 -3.48 22.90
C TRP A 202 -1.85 -4.58 23.17
N GLY A 203 -0.65 -4.18 23.60
CA GLY A 203 0.47 -5.05 23.86
C GLY A 203 1.58 -4.95 22.80
N LYS A 204 2.64 -5.74 22.98
CA LYS A 204 3.73 -5.83 22.00
C LYS A 204 3.27 -6.55 20.75
N GLY A 205 3.62 -6.00 19.58
CA GLY A 205 3.19 -6.57 18.31
C GLY A 205 3.69 -5.77 17.12
N ARG A 206 3.09 -6.01 15.97
CA ARG A 206 3.40 -5.36 14.68
C ARG A 206 2.15 -4.98 13.90
N PRO A 207 2.23 -3.98 13.00
CA PRO A 207 1.09 -3.56 12.18
C PRO A 207 0.72 -4.62 11.13
N GLY A 208 -0.53 -4.57 10.69
CA GLY A 208 -0.97 -5.25 9.49
C GLY A 208 -0.46 -4.54 8.24
N TRP A 209 -0.13 -5.31 7.21
CA TRP A 209 0.49 -4.84 5.96
C TRP A 209 -0.25 -3.69 5.27
N HIS A 210 -1.58 -3.66 5.30
CA HIS A 210 -2.37 -2.64 4.59
C HIS A 210 -2.31 -1.25 5.24
N LEU A 211 -1.93 -1.18 6.51
CA LEU A 211 -1.92 0.06 7.28
C LEU A 211 -0.75 0.98 6.89
N GLU A 212 0.33 0.39 6.41
CA GLU A 212 1.57 1.08 6.05
C GLU A 212 1.32 2.18 5.02
N CYS A 213 0.76 1.79 3.86
CA CYS A 213 0.52 2.71 2.75
C CYS A 213 -0.53 3.78 3.09
N SER A 214 -1.57 3.43 3.86
CA SER A 214 -2.57 4.40 4.34
C SER A 214 -1.93 5.52 5.18
N VAL A 215 -1.00 5.15 6.05
CA VAL A 215 -0.34 6.10 6.95
C VAL A 215 0.74 6.90 6.23
N MET A 216 1.59 6.24 5.43
CA MET A 216 2.69 6.90 4.76
C MET A 216 2.21 7.84 3.66
N SER A 217 1.18 7.45 2.87
CA SER A 217 0.58 8.37 1.89
C SER A 217 -0.02 9.60 2.56
N LYS A 218 -0.77 9.43 3.66
CA LYS A 218 -1.31 10.55 4.44
C LYS A 218 -0.21 11.50 4.94
N LYS A 219 0.89 10.96 5.45
CA LYS A 219 2.01 11.74 5.99
C LYS A 219 2.62 12.69 4.96
N TYR A 220 2.77 12.26 3.72
CA TYR A 220 3.47 13.01 2.68
C TYR A 220 2.55 13.73 1.71
N LEU A 221 1.34 13.22 1.48
CA LEU A 221 0.40 13.76 0.48
C LEU A 221 -0.91 14.28 1.07
N GLY A 222 -1.13 14.07 2.38
CA GLY A 222 -2.36 14.47 3.06
C GLY A 222 -3.47 13.43 2.98
N ASP A 223 -4.66 13.79 3.50
CA ASP A 223 -5.80 12.88 3.62
C ASP A 223 -6.42 12.51 2.26
N ASN A 224 -6.30 13.40 1.26
CA ASN A 224 -6.77 13.18 -0.10
C ASN A 224 -5.71 13.67 -1.08
N PHE A 225 -5.36 12.83 -2.05
CA PHE A 225 -4.35 13.12 -3.06
C PHE A 225 -4.77 12.63 -4.45
N ASP A 226 -3.96 12.90 -5.48
CA ASP A 226 -4.37 12.69 -6.86
C ASP A 226 -4.31 11.23 -7.30
N ILE A 227 -3.15 10.58 -7.22
CA ILE A 227 -2.90 9.28 -7.85
C ILE A 227 -2.38 8.28 -6.83
N HIS A 228 -3.07 7.13 -6.74
CA HIS A 228 -2.56 5.94 -6.06
C HIS A 228 -2.29 4.85 -7.10
N GLY A 229 -1.08 4.28 -7.05
CA GLY A 229 -0.59 3.32 -8.04
C GLY A 229 -0.07 2.03 -7.46
N GLY A 230 -0.08 0.97 -8.29
CA GLY A 230 0.49 -0.33 -7.95
C GLY A 230 0.23 -1.40 -8.99
N GLY A 231 0.60 -2.64 -8.68
CA GLY A 231 0.27 -3.81 -9.48
C GLY A 231 -1.22 -4.13 -9.42
N ARG A 232 -1.73 -4.79 -10.45
CA ARG A 232 -3.15 -5.19 -10.51
C ARG A 232 -3.55 -6.21 -9.42
N ASP A 233 -2.59 -6.95 -8.90
CA ASP A 233 -2.73 -7.85 -7.76
C ASP A 233 -2.98 -7.13 -6.43
N LEU A 234 -2.61 -5.86 -6.32
CA LEU A 234 -2.85 -5.04 -5.15
C LEU A 234 -4.27 -4.48 -5.07
N ILE A 235 -5.05 -4.49 -6.17
CA ILE A 235 -6.44 -4.01 -6.15
C ILE A 235 -7.21 -4.60 -4.98
N PHE A 236 -7.09 -5.92 -4.81
CA PHE A 236 -7.71 -6.64 -3.71
C PHE A 236 -6.76 -7.72 -3.16
N PRO A 237 -6.60 -7.80 -1.83
CA PRO A 237 -7.29 -6.99 -0.80
C PRO A 237 -6.58 -5.67 -0.45
N HIS A 238 -5.33 -5.43 -0.89
CA HIS A 238 -4.45 -4.39 -0.34
C HIS A 238 -5.03 -2.97 -0.49
N HIS A 239 -5.26 -2.50 -1.70
CA HIS A 239 -5.76 -1.14 -1.96
C HIS A 239 -7.21 -0.94 -1.50
N GLU A 240 -8.05 -1.99 -1.57
CA GLU A 240 -9.40 -1.93 -1.02
C GLU A 240 -9.36 -1.70 0.50
N ASN A 241 -8.45 -2.39 1.21
CA ASN A 241 -8.25 -2.23 2.64
C ASN A 241 -7.66 -0.85 2.99
N GLU A 242 -6.76 -0.33 2.17
CA GLU A 242 -6.24 1.03 2.35
C GLU A 242 -7.33 2.10 2.23
N ILE A 243 -8.24 1.95 1.24
CA ILE A 243 -9.40 2.84 1.10
C ILE A 243 -10.25 2.79 2.37
N ALA A 244 -10.59 1.59 2.85
CA ALA A 244 -11.40 1.41 4.04
C ALA A 244 -10.76 2.09 5.26
N GLN A 245 -9.47 1.83 5.50
CA GLN A 245 -8.72 2.45 6.60
C GLN A 245 -8.71 3.98 6.50
N SER A 246 -8.31 4.50 5.35
CA SER A 246 -8.07 5.93 5.16
C SER A 246 -9.37 6.74 5.17
N VAL A 247 -10.41 6.26 4.49
CA VAL A 247 -11.71 6.93 4.44
C VAL A 247 -12.36 6.93 5.82
N CYS A 248 -12.34 5.80 6.53
CA CYS A 248 -12.94 5.71 7.86
C CYS A 248 -12.16 6.51 8.91
N ALA A 249 -10.83 6.51 8.86
CA ALA A 249 -10.03 7.29 9.80
C ALA A 249 -10.18 8.80 9.57
N ASN A 250 -10.23 9.25 8.31
CA ASN A 250 -10.12 10.67 7.97
C ASN A 250 -11.46 11.35 7.60
N ASN A 251 -12.53 10.58 7.34
CA ASN A 251 -13.82 11.07 6.83
C ASN A 251 -13.67 11.88 5.52
N LYS A 252 -12.73 11.49 4.67
CA LYS A 252 -12.43 12.11 3.37
C LYS A 252 -12.15 11.05 2.33
N ASN A 253 -12.29 11.40 1.06
CA ASN A 253 -11.77 10.56 -0.03
C ASN A 253 -10.27 10.36 0.17
N PHE A 254 -9.76 9.20 -0.25
CA PHE A 254 -8.36 8.85 -0.10
C PHE A 254 -7.55 9.24 -1.33
N ALA A 255 -7.76 8.59 -2.47
CA ALA A 255 -7.13 8.96 -3.73
C ALA A 255 -8.19 9.08 -4.83
N ASN A 256 -7.96 10.02 -5.79
CA ASN A 256 -8.94 10.29 -6.85
C ASN A 256 -8.76 9.37 -8.06
N TYR A 257 -7.52 9.00 -8.38
CA TYR A 257 -7.18 8.12 -9.50
C TYR A 257 -6.41 6.89 -9.01
N TRP A 258 -6.97 5.72 -9.26
CA TRP A 258 -6.37 4.43 -8.95
C TRP A 258 -5.81 3.82 -10.22
N VAL A 259 -4.50 3.82 -10.35
CA VAL A 259 -3.81 3.38 -11.56
C VAL A 259 -3.11 2.04 -11.30
N HIS A 260 -3.48 1.01 -12.08
CA HIS A 260 -2.91 -0.33 -11.91
C HIS A 260 -2.29 -0.82 -13.22
N ASN A 261 -1.03 -1.23 -13.15
CA ASN A 261 -0.38 -1.91 -14.25
C ASN A 261 -0.73 -3.41 -14.27
N GLY A 262 -0.81 -3.98 -15.47
CA GLY A 262 -1.03 -5.41 -15.63
C GLY A 262 0.22 -6.25 -15.31
N PHE A 263 0.06 -7.58 -15.32
CA PHE A 263 1.17 -8.51 -15.10
C PHE A 263 2.06 -8.65 -16.34
N ILE A 264 3.32 -9.03 -16.12
CA ILE A 264 4.14 -9.62 -17.16
C ILE A 264 3.76 -11.09 -17.25
N THR A 265 3.50 -11.57 -18.45
CA THR A 265 3.19 -12.97 -18.71
C THR A 265 4.20 -13.56 -19.68
N VAL A 266 4.67 -14.76 -19.41
CA VAL A 266 5.52 -15.55 -20.31
C VAL A 266 4.73 -16.78 -20.73
N SER A 267 4.54 -17.01 -22.02
CA SER A 267 3.77 -18.13 -22.57
C SER A 267 2.35 -18.29 -21.97
N LYS A 268 1.67 -17.17 -21.67
CA LYS A 268 0.36 -17.06 -20.99
C LYS A 268 0.36 -17.39 -19.50
N GLU A 269 1.49 -17.69 -18.91
CA GLU A 269 1.66 -17.85 -17.45
C GLU A 269 2.14 -16.56 -16.81
N LYS A 270 1.79 -16.38 -15.52
CA LYS A 270 2.08 -15.19 -14.72
C LYS A 270 3.47 -15.28 -14.09
#